data_4fd56ebcf7f32bdeb56cb8e036b088a0
#
_entry.id   4fd56ebcf7f32bdeb56cb8e036b088a0
#
_cell.length_a   1.000
_cell.length_b   1.000
_cell.length_c   1.000
_cell.angle_alpha   90.00
_cell.angle_beta   90.00
_cell.angle_gamma   90.00
#
_symmetry.space_group_name_H-M   'P 1'
#
loop_
_entity.id
_entity.type
_entity.pdbx_description
1 polymer ?
#
loop_
_entity_poly.entity_id
_entity_poly.type
_entity_poly.pdbx_seq_one_letter_code
_entity_poly.pdbx_strand_id
1 'polypeptide(L)'
;MIDLYTSSTPNGRKITIMLEELEIDYNPILISLDKKEHFSPEFSKISPTNKIPVIVDKESNQTIFESGAILLYLAKKYNKFLNQKDYWNVVQWLFFQMAYVGPMLGQAPVSYTHLTLPTKRIV
;
A
#
# COMPACT_ATOMS: atom_id res chain seq x y z
N MET A 1 -14.27 8.15 9.33
CA MET A 1 -14.09 7.36 8.11
C MET A 1 -12.67 7.49 7.61
N ILE A 2 -12.19 6.48 6.94
CA ILE A 2 -10.83 6.47 6.40
C ILE A 2 -10.86 6.85 4.93
N ASP A 3 -10.06 7.84 4.56
CA ASP A 3 -9.81 8.15 3.15
C ASP A 3 -8.60 7.35 2.71
N LEU A 4 -8.75 6.61 1.61
CA LEU A 4 -7.67 5.82 1.03
C LEU A 4 -7.25 6.43 -0.30
N TYR A 5 -6.07 7.00 -0.33
CA TYR A 5 -5.47 7.52 -1.57
C TYR A 5 -4.71 6.39 -2.24
N THR A 6 -5.16 5.95 -3.39
CA THR A 6 -4.66 4.73 -3.99
C THR A 6 -4.68 4.77 -5.52
N SER A 7 -4.08 3.74 -6.11
CA SER A 7 -4.11 3.49 -7.55
C SER A 7 -4.20 1.99 -7.75
N SER A 8 -4.46 1.58 -8.99
CA SER A 8 -4.58 0.16 -9.30
C SER A 8 -3.20 -0.47 -9.42
N THR A 9 -2.55 -0.65 -8.29
CA THR A 9 -1.21 -1.23 -8.18
C THR A 9 -1.21 -2.30 -7.09
N PRO A 10 -0.22 -3.19 -7.08
CA PRO A 10 -0.14 -4.19 -6.01
C PRO A 10 -0.10 -3.58 -4.61
N ASN A 11 0.65 -2.49 -4.43
CA ASN A 11 0.73 -1.85 -3.12
C ASN A 11 -0.61 -1.23 -2.70
N GLY A 12 -1.31 -0.61 -3.66
CA GLY A 12 -2.63 -0.07 -3.37
C GLY A 12 -3.64 -1.17 -3.03
N ARG A 13 -3.57 -2.28 -3.75
CA ARG A 13 -4.50 -3.39 -3.53
C ARG A 13 -4.34 -4.04 -2.16
N LYS A 14 -3.13 -4.05 -1.61
CA LYS A 14 -2.93 -4.57 -0.25
C LYS A 14 -3.87 -3.90 0.74
N ILE A 15 -3.98 -2.59 0.63
CA ILE A 15 -4.79 -1.82 1.57
C ILE A 15 -6.28 -2.00 1.29
N THR A 16 -6.66 -2.02 0.02
CA THR A 16 -8.05 -2.29 -0.34
C THR A 16 -8.49 -3.65 0.22
N ILE A 17 -7.67 -4.67 0.03
CA ILE A 17 -7.97 -6.00 0.54
C ILE A 17 -8.09 -5.97 2.06
N MET A 18 -7.17 -5.29 2.74
CA MET A 18 -7.20 -5.20 4.19
C MET A 18 -8.49 -4.54 4.68
N LEU A 19 -8.88 -3.43 4.07
CA LEU A 19 -10.08 -2.73 4.46
C LEU A 19 -11.34 -3.56 4.22
N GLU A 20 -11.37 -4.29 3.11
CA GLU A 20 -12.50 -5.19 2.82
C GLU A 20 -12.56 -6.34 3.81
N GLU A 21 -11.42 -6.92 4.15
CA GLU A 21 -11.38 -8.01 5.12
C GLU A 21 -11.76 -7.55 6.53
N LEU A 22 -11.49 -6.30 6.85
CA LEU A 22 -11.90 -5.71 8.11
C LEU A 22 -13.38 -5.33 8.13
N GLU A 23 -14.03 -5.34 6.96
CA GLU A 23 -15.45 -4.99 6.81
C GLU A 23 -15.76 -3.60 7.33
N ILE A 24 -14.88 -2.64 7.07
CA ILE A 24 -15.09 -1.25 7.48
C ILE A 24 -15.30 -0.38 6.25
N ASP A 25 -16.08 0.67 6.43
CA ASP A 25 -16.31 1.63 5.38
C ASP A 25 -15.08 2.52 5.19
N TYR A 26 -14.80 2.84 3.94
CA TYR A 26 -13.70 3.73 3.61
C TYR A 26 -14.05 4.48 2.32
N ASN A 27 -13.34 5.58 2.11
CA ASN A 27 -13.56 6.43 0.94
C ASN A 27 -12.34 6.33 0.03
N PRO A 28 -12.43 5.59 -1.10
CA PRO A 28 -11.29 5.51 -2.02
C PRO A 28 -11.16 6.78 -2.83
N ILE A 29 -9.94 7.30 -2.91
CA ILE A 29 -9.61 8.47 -3.71
C ILE A 29 -8.52 8.04 -4.67
N LEU A 30 -8.87 8.00 -5.96
CA LEU A 30 -7.96 7.53 -6.99
C LEU A 30 -6.95 8.61 -7.35
N ILE A 31 -5.69 8.22 -7.37
CA ILE A 31 -4.59 9.08 -7.78
C ILE A 31 -4.11 8.56 -9.13
N SER A 32 -4.14 9.40 -10.14
CA SER A 32 -3.68 9.00 -11.47
C SER A 32 -2.16 9.12 -11.54
N LEU A 33 -1.50 7.97 -11.64
CA LEU A 33 -0.05 7.95 -11.80
C LEU A 33 0.35 8.41 -13.19
N ASP A 34 -0.47 8.10 -14.18
CA ASP A 34 -0.22 8.52 -15.56
C ASP A 34 -0.22 10.03 -15.70
N LYS A 35 -1.12 10.69 -14.97
CA LYS A 35 -1.21 12.15 -14.97
C LYS A 35 -0.29 12.78 -13.93
N LYS A 36 0.51 11.95 -13.25
CA LYS A 36 1.46 12.39 -12.24
C LYS A 36 0.82 13.14 -11.08
N GLU A 37 -0.40 12.76 -10.72
CA GLU A 37 -1.11 13.39 -9.60
C GLU A 37 -0.40 13.13 -8.28
N HIS A 38 0.39 12.05 -8.21
CA HIS A 38 1.16 11.76 -6.99
C HIS A 38 2.28 12.77 -6.74
N PHE A 39 2.56 13.65 -7.70
CA PHE A 39 3.53 14.73 -7.51
C PHE A 39 2.87 16.07 -7.22
N SER A 40 1.55 16.11 -7.06
CA SER A 40 0.87 17.37 -6.74
C SER A 40 1.28 17.84 -5.35
N PRO A 41 1.29 19.18 -5.13
CA PRO A 41 1.64 19.72 -3.81
C PRO A 41 0.70 19.20 -2.71
N GLU A 42 -0.58 19.05 -3.03
CA GLU A 42 -1.57 18.55 -2.06
C GLU A 42 -1.22 17.14 -1.61
N PHE A 43 -0.91 16.28 -2.57
CA PHE A 43 -0.59 14.90 -2.24
C PHE A 43 0.77 14.80 -1.54
N SER A 44 1.72 15.63 -1.90
CA SER A 44 3.04 15.63 -1.26
C SER A 44 2.96 15.91 0.24
N LYS A 45 1.94 16.65 0.66
CA LYS A 45 1.75 16.93 2.09
C LYS A 45 1.41 15.69 2.90
N ILE A 46 0.72 14.74 2.28
CA ILE A 46 0.32 13.51 2.98
C ILE A 46 1.23 12.33 2.62
N SER A 47 1.97 12.43 1.53
CA SER A 47 2.91 11.39 1.12
C SER A 47 4.27 12.02 0.83
N PRO A 48 5.15 12.08 1.81
CA PRO A 48 6.47 12.70 1.61
C PRO A 48 7.30 12.05 0.51
N THR A 49 7.04 10.78 0.22
CA THR A 49 7.74 10.04 -0.82
C THR A 49 7.02 10.08 -2.17
N ASN A 50 5.87 10.77 -2.23
CA ASN A 50 5.05 10.88 -3.46
C ASN A 50 4.64 9.51 -4.01
N LYS A 51 4.23 8.62 -3.12
CA LYS A 51 3.80 7.27 -3.47
C LYS A 51 2.46 6.96 -2.85
N ILE A 52 1.68 6.13 -3.54
CA ILE A 52 0.49 5.54 -2.98
C ILE A 52 0.87 4.18 -2.38
N PRO A 53 0.10 3.61 -1.48
CA PRO A 53 -1.12 4.15 -0.86
C PRO A 53 -0.81 5.06 0.33
N VAL A 54 -1.79 5.90 0.67
CA VAL A 54 -1.78 6.68 1.89
C VAL A 54 -3.17 6.63 2.47
N ILE A 55 -3.31 6.55 3.78
CA ILE A 55 -4.62 6.70 4.42
C ILE A 55 -4.63 7.95 5.30
N VAL A 56 -5.80 8.56 5.37
CA VAL A 56 -6.09 9.60 6.34
C VAL A 56 -7.24 9.10 7.18
N ASP A 57 -6.97 8.78 8.43
CA ASP A 57 -7.97 8.32 9.36
C ASP A 57 -8.56 9.54 10.05
N LYS A 58 -9.76 9.93 9.64
CA LYS A 58 -10.40 11.13 10.15
C LYS A 58 -10.85 10.99 11.60
N GLU A 59 -11.08 9.77 12.05
CA GLU A 59 -11.49 9.52 13.42
C GLU A 59 -10.37 9.82 14.40
N SER A 60 -9.15 9.40 14.09
CA SER A 60 -7.98 9.63 14.94
C SER A 60 -7.15 10.81 14.47
N ASN A 61 -7.49 11.40 13.34
CA ASN A 61 -6.74 12.51 12.72
C ASN A 61 -5.30 12.12 12.44
N GLN A 62 -5.12 10.91 11.91
CA GLN A 62 -3.80 10.38 11.58
C GLN A 62 -3.66 10.18 10.08
N THR A 63 -2.52 10.57 9.56
CA THR A 63 -2.15 10.32 8.16
C THR A 63 -0.99 9.34 8.18
N ILE A 64 -1.13 8.25 7.41
CA ILE A 64 -0.12 7.19 7.40
C ILE A 64 0.23 6.85 5.97
N PHE A 65 1.51 6.92 5.65
CA PHE A 65 2.04 6.45 4.38
C PHE A 65 2.86 5.18 4.63
N GLU A 66 3.27 4.49 3.58
CA GLU A 66 3.90 3.18 3.56
C GLU A 66 2.88 2.07 3.77
N SER A 67 2.74 1.20 2.78
CA SER A 67 1.72 0.15 2.83
C SER A 67 1.87 -0.77 4.03
N GLY A 68 3.11 -1.10 4.42
CA GLY A 68 3.33 -1.93 5.60
C GLY A 68 2.88 -1.26 6.89
N ALA A 69 3.15 0.03 7.03
CA ALA A 69 2.73 0.79 8.20
C ALA A 69 1.21 0.89 8.27
N ILE A 70 0.57 1.07 7.10
CA ILE A 70 -0.89 1.14 7.03
C ILE A 70 -1.51 -0.17 7.47
N LEU A 71 -0.97 -1.29 6.97
CA LEU A 71 -1.47 -2.62 7.37
C LEU A 71 -1.36 -2.80 8.89
N LEU A 72 -0.23 -2.44 9.45
CA LEU A 72 0.00 -2.58 10.88
C LEU A 72 -0.95 -1.68 11.68
N TYR A 73 -1.11 -0.44 11.25
CA TYR A 73 -2.01 0.51 11.89
C TYR A 73 -3.45 -0.03 11.93
N LEU A 74 -3.93 -0.51 10.79
CA LEU A 74 -5.29 -1.01 10.69
C LEU A 74 -5.50 -2.26 11.54
N ALA A 75 -4.52 -3.16 11.53
CA ALA A 75 -4.61 -4.38 12.34
C ALA A 75 -4.68 -4.05 13.84
N LYS A 76 -3.89 -3.08 14.29
CA LYS A 76 -3.90 -2.66 15.67
C LYS A 76 -5.18 -1.91 16.02
N LYS A 77 -5.62 -1.00 15.16
CA LYS A 77 -6.81 -0.22 15.46
C LYS A 77 -8.05 -1.09 15.61
N TYR A 78 -8.21 -2.07 14.71
CA TYR A 78 -9.39 -2.93 14.69
C TYR A 78 -9.18 -4.26 15.40
N ASN A 79 -7.99 -4.47 15.95
CA ASN A 79 -7.64 -5.65 16.74
C ASN A 79 -7.92 -6.96 15.99
N LYS A 80 -7.47 -7.02 14.74
CA LYS A 80 -7.60 -8.22 13.90
C LYS A 80 -6.29 -8.51 13.19
N PHE A 81 -6.04 -9.79 12.93
CA PHE A 81 -4.90 -10.30 12.17
C PHE A 81 -3.55 -10.10 12.87
N LEU A 82 -3.54 -9.52 14.07
CA LEU A 82 -2.30 -9.25 14.78
C LEU A 82 -2.57 -9.41 16.27
N ASN A 83 -2.35 -10.61 16.79
CA ASN A 83 -2.52 -10.85 18.21
C ASN A 83 -1.17 -10.71 18.92
N GLN A 84 -1.23 -10.52 20.24
CA GLN A 84 -0.03 -10.31 21.03
C GLN A 84 0.90 -11.49 21.06
N LYS A 85 0.34 -12.69 21.03
CA LYS A 85 1.12 -13.91 21.13
C LYS A 85 2.08 -14.07 19.94
N ASP A 86 1.60 -13.74 18.74
CA ASP A 86 2.38 -13.89 17.52
C ASP A 86 2.88 -12.55 16.97
N TYR A 87 2.81 -11.50 17.78
CA TYR A 87 3.05 -10.15 17.29
C TYR A 87 4.35 -10.02 16.52
N TRP A 88 5.46 -10.41 17.13
CA TRP A 88 6.76 -10.22 16.46
C TRP A 88 6.96 -11.17 15.29
N ASN A 89 6.33 -12.34 15.35
CA ASN A 89 6.37 -13.25 14.22
C ASN A 89 5.68 -12.63 13.00
N VAL A 90 4.52 -12.02 13.21
CA VAL A 90 3.80 -11.35 12.12
C VAL A 90 4.57 -10.14 11.62
N VAL A 91 5.10 -9.32 12.52
CA VAL A 91 5.82 -8.10 12.14
C VAL A 91 7.07 -8.42 11.33
N GLN A 92 7.83 -9.45 11.72
CA GLN A 92 9.04 -9.80 10.97
C GLN A 92 8.70 -10.26 9.55
N TRP A 93 7.61 -11.02 9.37
CA TRP A 93 7.20 -11.44 8.03
C TRP A 93 6.64 -10.28 7.23
N LEU A 94 5.97 -9.33 7.88
CA LEU A 94 5.53 -8.11 7.21
C LEU A 94 6.73 -7.33 6.67
N PHE A 95 7.76 -7.17 7.49
CA PHE A 95 8.98 -6.49 7.05
C PHE A 95 9.69 -7.26 5.94
N PHE A 96 9.66 -8.58 6.01
CA PHE A 96 10.21 -9.41 4.95
C PHE A 96 9.50 -9.13 3.62
N GLN A 97 8.17 -9.04 3.66
CA GLN A 97 7.40 -8.73 2.46
C GLN A 97 7.77 -7.35 1.92
N MET A 98 7.86 -6.36 2.80
CA MET A 98 8.16 -4.98 2.39
C MET A 98 9.58 -4.84 1.82
N ALA A 99 10.53 -5.53 2.39
CA ALA A 99 11.93 -5.35 2.01
C ALA A 99 12.36 -6.25 0.86
N TYR A 100 11.76 -7.44 0.73
CA TYR A 100 12.22 -8.44 -0.23
C TYR A 100 11.15 -8.86 -1.23
N VAL A 101 10.02 -9.38 -0.75
CA VAL A 101 9.03 -9.99 -1.63
C VAL A 101 8.39 -8.94 -2.54
N GLY A 102 7.93 -7.84 -1.96
CA GLY A 102 7.28 -6.78 -2.72
C GLY A 102 8.19 -6.16 -3.75
N PRO A 103 9.37 -5.66 -3.33
CA PRO A 103 10.29 -5.05 -4.29
C PRO A 103 10.76 -6.00 -5.38
N MET A 104 11.07 -7.25 -5.03
CA MET A 104 11.54 -8.21 -6.02
C MET A 104 10.46 -8.53 -7.05
N LEU A 105 9.24 -8.78 -6.59
CA LEU A 105 8.14 -9.04 -7.51
C LEU A 105 7.74 -7.79 -8.28
N GLY A 106 7.87 -6.62 -7.65
CA GLY A 106 7.58 -5.36 -8.33
C GLY A 106 8.56 -5.05 -9.44
N GLN A 107 9.79 -5.50 -9.33
CA GLN A 107 10.80 -5.29 -10.34
C GLN A 107 10.75 -6.31 -11.46
N ALA A 108 10.16 -7.47 -11.21
CA ALA A 108 10.13 -8.55 -12.17
C ALA A 108 9.53 -8.16 -13.51
N PRO A 109 8.37 -7.48 -13.57
CA PRO A 109 7.80 -7.08 -14.86
C PRO A 109 8.72 -6.19 -15.68
N VAL A 110 9.42 -5.27 -15.03
CA VAL A 110 10.35 -4.38 -15.71
C VAL A 110 11.56 -5.16 -16.23
N SER A 111 12.15 -5.97 -15.37
CA SER A 111 13.30 -6.80 -15.76
C SER A 111 12.94 -7.73 -16.88
N TYR A 112 11.78 -8.36 -16.79
CA TYR A 112 11.32 -9.29 -17.79
C TYR A 112 11.10 -8.58 -19.14
N THR A 113 10.52 -7.39 -19.10
CA THR A 113 10.31 -6.59 -20.30
C THR A 113 11.64 -6.28 -20.97
N HIS A 114 12.64 -5.90 -20.19
CA HIS A 114 13.96 -5.61 -20.73
C HIS A 114 14.62 -6.85 -21.35
N LEU A 115 14.44 -8.00 -20.72
CA LEU A 115 15.06 -9.23 -21.18
C LEU A 115 14.35 -9.82 -22.38
N THR A 116 13.05 -9.61 -22.51
CA THR A 116 12.27 -10.25 -23.56
C THR A 116 11.90 -9.35 -24.70
N LEU A 117 12.33 -8.10 -24.64
CA LEU A 117 12.16 -7.26 -25.79
C LEU A 117 12.83 -7.91 -26.95
N PRO A 118 12.43 -7.75 -28.08
CA PRO A 118 11.27 -7.07 -28.60
C PRO A 118 10.08 -7.97 -28.64
N THR A 119 10.15 -9.03 -28.08
CA THR A 119 9.05 -9.86 -28.19
C THR A 119 8.10 -9.69 -27.11
N LYS A 120 7.79 -9.58 -26.54
CA LYS A 120 6.95 -9.74 -25.88
C LYS A 120 6.48 -9.75 -24.93
N ARG A 121 5.83 -9.75 -24.54
CA ARG A 121 5.17 -9.83 -23.76
C ARG A 121 4.81 -10.71 -23.04
N ILE A 122 4.62 -10.69 -22.46
CA ILE A 122 4.49 -11.63 -21.65
C ILE A 122 3.99 -11.28 -20.49
N VAL A 123 3.78 -11.03 -19.85
CA VAL A 123 3.22 -10.81 -18.75
C VAL A 123 2.70 -10.10 -18.34
#